data_e79b23d0984ebc7e06fe29834dfd37f4
#
_entry.id   e79b23d0984ebc7e06fe29834dfd37f4
#
_cell.length_a   1.000
_cell.length_b   1.000
_cell.length_c   1.000
_cell.angle_alpha   90.00
_cell.angle_beta   90.00
_cell.angle_gamma   90.00
#
_symmetry.space_group_name_H-M   'P 1'
#
loop_
_entity.id
_entity.type
_entity.pdbx_description
1 polymer ?
#
loop_
_entity_poly.entity_id
_entity_poly.type
_entity_poly.pdbx_seq_one_letter_code
_entity_poly.pdbx_strand_id
1 'polypeptide(L)'
;MKKLVFILGLLVSMVSYAEEQSNVTKAVSSAVSGVVSTGKDVLKGVKEGIDTGRKDGTSIDNAFIIYDKEQFEENVKAEVLSVTKDEEGYKITVGLKNKTDQLIRLTNLNEQKSLQLLDTEGFAVFSQELYGDINIPKKAAVKSTFKFPADGTPKMLKIYESEIEISDKVIK
;
A
#
# COMPACT_ATOMS: atom_id res chain seq x y z
N MET A 1 69.88 18.40 -25.02
CA MET A 1 68.83 18.01 -25.96
C MET A 1 68.15 16.66 -25.69
N LYS A 2 68.83 15.68 -25.07
CA LYS A 2 68.21 14.34 -24.75
C LYS A 2 67.19 14.36 -23.63
N LYS A 3 67.25 15.31 -22.70
CA LYS A 3 66.27 15.40 -21.56
C LYS A 3 64.93 16.03 -21.94
N LEU A 4 64.88 16.82 -22.98
CA LEU A 4 63.62 17.49 -23.42
C LEU A 4 62.70 16.53 -24.15
N VAL A 5 63.23 15.58 -24.89
CA VAL A 5 62.47 14.56 -25.63
C VAL A 5 61.75 13.57 -24.68
N PHE A 6 62.36 13.28 -23.53
CA PHE A 6 61.74 12.35 -22.55
C PHE A 6 60.54 12.94 -21.82
N ILE A 7 60.54 14.24 -21.57
CA ILE A 7 59.42 14.94 -20.90
C ILE A 7 58.23 15.05 -21.86
N LEU A 8 58.46 15.27 -23.17
CA LEU A 8 57.40 15.34 -24.16
C LEU A 8 56.72 13.98 -24.39
N GLY A 9 57.46 12.88 -24.32
CA GLY A 9 56.90 11.52 -24.42
C GLY A 9 56.01 11.12 -23.25
N LEU A 10 56.32 11.59 -22.05
CA LEU A 10 55.54 11.30 -20.86
C LEU A 10 54.21 12.08 -20.83
N LEU A 11 54.17 13.32 -21.36
CA LEU A 11 52.96 14.11 -21.48
C LEU A 11 51.96 13.57 -22.50
N VAL A 12 52.45 12.98 -23.61
CA VAL A 12 51.58 12.36 -24.61
C VAL A 12 50.94 11.08 -24.11
N SER A 13 51.67 10.30 -23.31
CA SER A 13 51.11 9.05 -22.72
C SER A 13 50.02 9.34 -21.66
N MET A 14 50.09 10.47 -20.92
CA MET A 14 49.04 10.83 -19.96
C MET A 14 47.74 11.29 -20.62
N VAL A 15 47.80 11.93 -21.78
CA VAL A 15 46.61 12.39 -22.52
C VAL A 15 45.83 11.20 -23.08
N SER A 16 46.53 10.16 -23.56
CA SER A 16 45.89 8.93 -24.07
C SER A 16 45.14 8.16 -22.94
N TYR A 17 45.71 8.15 -21.72
CA TYR A 17 45.04 7.50 -20.57
C TYR A 17 43.78 8.23 -20.11
N ALA A 18 43.72 9.56 -20.21
CA ALA A 18 42.55 10.34 -19.84
C ALA A 18 41.35 10.15 -20.79
N GLU A 19 41.61 9.96 -22.08
CA GLU A 19 40.57 9.72 -23.09
C GLU A 19 39.96 8.31 -22.99
N GLU A 20 40.77 7.27 -22.71
CA GLU A 20 40.23 5.93 -22.49
C GLU A 20 39.37 5.82 -21.23
N GLN A 21 39.76 6.49 -20.13
CA GLN A 21 38.91 6.50 -18.91
C GLN A 21 37.56 7.19 -19.14
N SER A 22 37.51 8.24 -19.96
CA SER A 22 36.24 8.94 -20.24
C SER A 22 35.24 8.07 -21.03
N ASN A 23 35.73 7.26 -21.93
CA ASN A 23 34.90 6.36 -22.75
C ASN A 23 34.39 5.16 -21.96
N VAL A 24 35.21 4.59 -21.08
CA VAL A 24 34.80 3.50 -20.18
C VAL A 24 33.77 4.00 -19.18
N THR A 25 33.96 5.18 -18.61
CA THR A 25 33.01 5.75 -17.65
C THR A 25 31.66 6.04 -18.30
N LYS A 26 31.63 6.56 -19.53
CA LYS A 26 30.39 6.77 -20.29
C LYS A 26 29.71 5.46 -20.66
N ALA A 27 30.45 4.44 -21.07
CA ALA A 27 29.89 3.13 -21.38
C ALA A 27 29.29 2.44 -20.14
N VAL A 28 29.98 2.51 -19.01
CA VAL A 28 29.48 1.95 -17.74
C VAL A 28 28.26 2.73 -17.24
N SER A 29 28.28 4.06 -17.29
CA SER A 29 27.13 4.86 -16.88
C SER A 29 25.89 4.61 -17.76
N SER A 30 26.07 4.45 -19.06
CA SER A 30 24.96 4.13 -19.98
C SER A 30 24.42 2.70 -19.72
N ALA A 31 25.28 1.73 -19.45
CA ALA A 31 24.85 0.37 -19.13
C ALA A 31 24.11 0.30 -17.79
N VAL A 32 24.59 1.02 -16.76
CA VAL A 32 23.94 1.07 -15.44
C VAL A 32 22.61 1.82 -15.54
N SER A 33 22.53 2.91 -16.29
CA SER A 33 21.28 3.65 -16.51
C SER A 33 20.24 2.80 -17.23
N GLY A 34 20.64 2.00 -18.22
CA GLY A 34 19.76 1.08 -18.94
C GLY A 34 19.21 -0.03 -18.02
N VAL A 35 20.04 -0.61 -17.17
CA VAL A 35 19.61 -1.66 -16.22
C VAL A 35 18.66 -1.09 -15.16
N VAL A 36 18.93 0.11 -14.65
CA VAL A 36 18.07 0.75 -13.63
C VAL A 36 16.71 1.15 -14.22
N SER A 37 16.66 1.66 -15.45
CA SER A 37 15.39 1.98 -16.10
C SER A 37 14.58 0.72 -16.40
N THR A 38 15.20 -0.32 -16.94
CA THR A 38 14.54 -1.61 -17.19
C THR A 38 14.02 -2.25 -15.91
N GLY A 39 14.77 -2.18 -14.81
CA GLY A 39 14.32 -2.68 -13.51
C GLY A 39 13.10 -1.93 -12.97
N LYS A 40 13.06 -0.61 -13.11
CA LYS A 40 11.90 0.20 -12.72
C LYS A 40 10.67 -0.08 -13.58
N ASP A 41 10.84 -0.25 -14.87
CA ASP A 41 9.75 -0.56 -15.79
C ASP A 41 9.18 -1.96 -15.56
N VAL A 42 10.03 -2.94 -15.23
CA VAL A 42 9.59 -4.29 -14.85
C VAL A 42 8.81 -4.25 -13.54
N LEU A 43 9.30 -3.55 -12.52
CA LEU A 43 8.59 -3.42 -11.23
C LEU A 43 7.26 -2.67 -11.39
N LYS A 44 7.22 -1.65 -12.22
CA LYS A 44 5.98 -0.92 -12.53
C LYS A 44 4.99 -1.81 -13.29
N GLY A 45 5.44 -2.51 -14.31
CA GLY A 45 4.60 -3.45 -15.07
C GLY A 45 4.08 -4.62 -14.23
N VAL A 46 4.88 -5.14 -13.30
CA VAL A 46 4.43 -6.17 -12.36
C VAL A 46 3.37 -5.61 -11.42
N LYS A 47 3.58 -4.41 -10.87
CA LYS A 47 2.58 -3.76 -10.01
C LYS A 47 1.28 -3.46 -10.78
N GLU A 48 1.36 -2.86 -11.94
CA GLU A 48 0.21 -2.59 -12.82
C GLU A 48 -0.50 -3.89 -13.24
N GLY A 49 0.23 -4.95 -13.53
CA GLY A 49 -0.33 -6.27 -13.85
C GLY A 49 -1.05 -6.93 -12.68
N ILE A 50 -0.52 -6.80 -11.46
CA ILE A 50 -1.16 -7.28 -10.24
C ILE A 50 -2.43 -6.44 -9.96
N ASP A 51 -2.35 -5.13 -10.06
CA ASP A 51 -3.47 -4.23 -9.82
C ASP A 51 -4.58 -4.43 -10.86
N THR A 52 -4.24 -4.62 -12.13
CA THR A 52 -5.20 -4.95 -13.20
C THR A 52 -5.80 -6.34 -12.99
N GLY A 53 -4.99 -7.34 -12.66
CA GLY A 53 -5.48 -8.68 -12.35
C GLY A 53 -6.40 -8.73 -11.13
N ARG A 54 -6.22 -7.84 -10.16
CA ARG A 54 -7.14 -7.67 -9.03
C ARG A 54 -8.43 -6.95 -9.42
N LYS A 55 -8.37 -5.97 -10.32
CA LYS A 55 -9.55 -5.22 -10.79
C LYS A 55 -10.52 -6.08 -11.60
N ASP A 56 -9.98 -6.98 -12.43
CA ASP A 56 -10.78 -7.84 -13.32
C ASP A 56 -10.95 -9.27 -12.76
N GLY A 57 -10.27 -9.58 -11.64
CA GLY A 57 -10.17 -10.93 -11.09
C GLY A 57 -11.34 -11.30 -10.19
N THR A 58 -12.25 -12.11 -10.69
CA THR A 58 -12.97 -13.02 -9.83
C THR A 58 -12.00 -14.05 -9.28
N SER A 59 -12.00 -14.24 -7.96
CA SER A 59 -11.27 -15.32 -7.29
C SER A 59 -11.69 -16.70 -7.86
N ILE A 60 -10.88 -17.73 -7.65
CA ILE A 60 -11.19 -19.13 -8.06
C ILE A 60 -12.58 -19.57 -7.56
N ASP A 61 -13.04 -19.03 -6.42
CA ASP A 61 -14.36 -19.28 -5.82
C ASP A 61 -15.43 -18.26 -6.26
N ASN A 62 -15.21 -17.51 -7.33
CA ASN A 62 -16.07 -16.44 -7.85
C ASN A 62 -16.38 -15.32 -6.85
N ALA A 63 -15.53 -15.09 -5.84
CA ALA A 63 -15.66 -13.96 -4.93
C ALA A 63 -15.27 -12.66 -5.65
N PHE A 64 -16.08 -11.63 -5.45
CA PHE A 64 -15.73 -10.26 -5.84
C PHE A 64 -14.72 -9.69 -4.82
N ILE A 65 -13.53 -9.36 -5.31
CA ILE A 65 -12.43 -8.88 -4.46
C ILE A 65 -12.54 -7.37 -4.29
N ILE A 66 -12.58 -6.90 -3.04
CA ILE A 66 -12.57 -5.48 -2.67
C ILE A 66 -11.24 -5.13 -2.01
N TYR A 67 -10.61 -4.05 -2.49
CA TYR A 67 -9.34 -3.53 -1.97
C TYR A 67 -9.23 -2.00 -2.06
N ASP A 68 -10.26 -1.31 -2.56
CA ASP A 68 -10.30 0.15 -2.66
C ASP A 68 -11.65 0.74 -2.16
N LYS A 69 -11.66 2.06 -2.02
CA LYS A 69 -12.79 2.83 -1.50
C LYS A 69 -14.04 2.70 -2.38
N GLU A 70 -13.88 2.86 -3.68
CA GLU A 70 -14.99 2.90 -4.64
C GLU A 70 -15.76 1.57 -4.64
N GLN A 71 -15.03 0.46 -4.76
CA GLN A 71 -15.61 -0.87 -4.69
C GLN A 71 -16.27 -1.13 -3.35
N PHE A 72 -15.67 -0.67 -2.24
CA PHE A 72 -16.21 -0.85 -0.91
C PHE A 72 -17.54 -0.10 -0.74
N GLU A 73 -17.59 1.19 -1.07
CA GLU A 73 -18.79 2.02 -0.94
C GLU A 73 -19.94 1.55 -1.84
N GLU A 74 -19.63 1.06 -3.02
CA GLU A 74 -20.63 0.54 -3.95
C GLU A 74 -21.26 -0.77 -3.47
N ASN A 75 -20.46 -1.71 -2.97
CA ASN A 75 -20.86 -3.10 -2.77
C ASN A 75 -21.10 -3.49 -1.31
N VAL A 76 -20.57 -2.72 -0.35
CA VAL A 76 -20.70 -2.98 1.08
C VAL A 76 -21.40 -1.83 1.79
N LYS A 77 -22.29 -2.14 2.74
CA LYS A 77 -22.76 -1.20 3.75
C LYS A 77 -22.05 -1.53 5.06
N ALA A 78 -21.31 -0.57 5.61
CA ALA A 78 -20.63 -0.70 6.88
C ALA A 78 -21.30 0.17 7.96
N GLU A 79 -21.31 -0.32 9.20
CA GLU A 79 -21.86 0.38 10.35
C GLU A 79 -21.09 -0.03 11.62
N VAL A 80 -20.70 0.93 12.46
CA VAL A 80 -20.10 0.64 13.75
C VAL A 80 -21.18 0.18 14.72
N LEU A 81 -21.03 -1.03 15.26
CA LEU A 81 -22.01 -1.64 16.17
C LEU A 81 -21.66 -1.43 17.64
N SER A 82 -20.37 -1.42 17.97
CA SER A 82 -19.90 -1.13 19.32
C SER A 82 -18.44 -0.70 19.31
N VAL A 83 -18.10 0.14 20.28
CA VAL A 83 -16.75 0.55 20.62
C VAL A 83 -16.53 0.24 22.09
N THR A 84 -15.46 -0.48 22.40
CA THR A 84 -15.09 -0.84 23.78
C THR A 84 -13.64 -0.43 24.01
N LYS A 85 -13.38 0.28 25.11
CA LYS A 85 -12.01 0.63 25.54
C LYS A 85 -11.46 -0.44 26.47
N ASP A 86 -10.21 -0.82 26.26
CA ASP A 86 -9.42 -1.65 27.18
C ASP A 86 -8.06 -1.01 27.46
N GLU A 87 -7.16 -1.72 28.13
CA GLU A 87 -5.81 -1.23 28.48
C GLU A 87 -4.92 -1.02 27.25
N GLU A 88 -5.21 -1.68 26.15
CA GLU A 88 -4.44 -1.63 24.89
C GLU A 88 -5.00 -0.62 23.87
N GLY A 89 -6.16 0.02 24.16
CA GLY A 89 -6.82 0.97 23.28
C GLY A 89 -8.29 0.65 23.01
N TYR A 90 -8.72 0.68 21.75
CA TYR A 90 -10.12 0.49 21.38
C TYR A 90 -10.34 -0.76 20.53
N LYS A 91 -11.39 -1.50 20.87
CA LYS A 91 -11.97 -2.57 20.05
C LYS A 91 -13.24 -2.06 19.39
N ILE A 92 -13.26 -2.03 18.07
CA ILE A 92 -14.37 -1.53 17.27
C ILE A 92 -14.99 -2.70 16.52
N THR A 93 -16.25 -3.03 16.85
CA THR A 93 -17.01 -4.03 16.12
C THR A 93 -17.85 -3.38 15.04
N VAL A 94 -17.68 -3.84 13.81
CA VAL A 94 -18.33 -3.32 12.60
C VAL A 94 -19.25 -4.38 12.01
N GLY A 95 -20.45 -3.98 11.66
CA GLY A 95 -21.32 -4.76 10.79
C GLY A 95 -21.03 -4.43 9.33
N LEU A 96 -20.70 -5.45 8.54
CA LEU A 96 -20.40 -5.35 7.12
C LEU A 96 -21.48 -6.11 6.34
N LYS A 97 -22.32 -5.41 5.59
CA LYS A 97 -23.42 -6.00 4.83
C LYS A 97 -23.12 -5.97 3.33
N ASN A 98 -23.13 -7.14 2.72
CA ASN A 98 -23.01 -7.32 1.28
C ASN A 98 -24.31 -6.90 0.57
N LYS A 99 -24.24 -5.95 -0.35
CA LYS A 99 -25.36 -5.47 -1.16
C LYS A 99 -25.57 -6.28 -2.44
N THR A 100 -24.63 -7.16 -2.79
CA THR A 100 -24.57 -7.88 -4.07
C THR A 100 -25.09 -9.32 -3.97
N ASP A 101 -25.25 -9.96 -5.14
CA ASP A 101 -25.61 -11.37 -5.26
C ASP A 101 -24.41 -12.33 -5.36
N GLN A 102 -23.19 -11.80 -5.16
CA GLN A 102 -21.93 -12.56 -5.18
C GLN A 102 -21.30 -12.59 -3.78
N LEU A 103 -20.41 -13.54 -3.54
CA LEU A 103 -19.53 -13.53 -2.39
C LEU A 103 -18.58 -12.33 -2.51
N ILE A 104 -18.47 -11.52 -1.48
CA ILE A 104 -17.48 -10.43 -1.39
C ILE A 104 -16.33 -10.86 -0.49
N ARG A 105 -15.11 -10.52 -0.89
CA ARG A 105 -13.91 -10.70 -0.08
C ARG A 105 -13.18 -9.38 0.07
N LEU A 106 -13.10 -8.87 1.31
CA LEU A 106 -12.27 -7.73 1.64
C LEU A 106 -10.83 -8.19 1.82
N THR A 107 -9.89 -7.59 1.09
CA THR A 107 -8.46 -7.97 1.11
C THR A 107 -7.59 -6.78 1.50
N ASN A 108 -6.29 -7.01 1.74
CA ASN A 108 -5.31 -5.96 2.01
C ASN A 108 -5.64 -5.08 3.23
N LEU A 109 -6.37 -5.62 4.21
CA LEU A 109 -6.76 -4.89 5.42
C LEU A 109 -5.57 -4.47 6.30
N ASN A 110 -4.39 -5.06 6.07
CA ASN A 110 -3.15 -4.75 6.80
C ASN A 110 -2.34 -3.60 6.16
N GLU A 111 -2.77 -3.07 5.03
CA GLU A 111 -2.16 -1.89 4.45
C GLU A 111 -2.53 -0.65 5.26
N GLN A 112 -1.58 0.28 5.45
CA GLN A 112 -1.73 1.44 6.34
C GLN A 112 -3.00 2.28 6.08
N LYS A 113 -3.46 2.36 4.83
CA LYS A 113 -4.65 3.13 4.47
C LYS A 113 -5.95 2.34 4.56
N SER A 114 -5.88 1.02 4.74
CA SER A 114 -7.07 0.17 4.70
C SER A 114 -7.88 0.23 6.00
N LEU A 115 -7.22 0.38 7.16
CA LEU A 115 -7.88 0.48 8.46
C LEU A 115 -7.27 1.62 9.29
N GLN A 116 -8.06 2.66 9.55
CA GLN A 116 -7.65 3.83 10.33
C GLN A 116 -8.76 4.22 11.31
N LEU A 117 -8.38 4.58 12.52
CA LEU A 117 -9.26 5.18 13.50
C LEU A 117 -8.87 6.65 13.66
N LEU A 118 -9.81 7.57 13.49
CA LEU A 118 -9.62 8.98 13.77
C LEU A 118 -10.31 9.33 15.10
N ASP A 119 -9.63 10.11 15.91
CA ASP A 119 -10.18 10.68 17.13
C ASP A 119 -10.92 12.01 16.88
N THR A 120 -11.44 12.59 17.95
CA THR A 120 -12.15 13.89 17.91
C THR A 120 -11.25 15.06 17.54
N GLU A 121 -9.93 14.94 17.67
CA GLU A 121 -8.93 15.97 17.32
C GLU A 121 -8.42 15.79 15.89
N GLY A 122 -8.78 14.68 15.23
CA GLY A 122 -8.39 14.36 13.86
C GLY A 122 -7.09 13.57 13.73
N PHE A 123 -6.52 13.08 14.84
CA PHE A 123 -5.36 12.19 14.77
C PHE A 123 -5.76 10.79 14.29
N ALA A 124 -4.98 10.27 13.35
CA ALA A 124 -5.21 8.95 12.78
C ALA A 124 -4.32 7.91 13.46
N VAL A 125 -4.94 6.82 13.90
CA VAL A 125 -4.26 5.64 14.45
C VAL A 125 -4.53 4.46 13.55
N PHE A 126 -3.47 3.69 13.28
CA PHE A 126 -3.53 2.49 12.45
C PHE A 126 -3.63 1.24 13.32
N SER A 127 -4.35 0.24 12.84
CA SER A 127 -4.34 -1.06 13.51
C SER A 127 -2.96 -1.70 13.41
N GLN A 128 -2.50 -2.29 14.50
CA GLN A 128 -1.24 -3.04 14.56
C GLN A 128 -1.46 -4.55 14.44
N GLU A 129 -2.71 -5.01 14.44
CA GLU A 129 -3.03 -6.42 14.28
C GLU A 129 -3.05 -6.81 12.80
N LEU A 130 -2.69 -8.07 12.53
CA LEU A 130 -2.80 -8.66 11.20
C LEU A 130 -4.17 -9.28 11.04
N TYR A 131 -4.92 -8.78 10.07
CA TYR A 131 -6.23 -9.31 9.72
C TYR A 131 -6.14 -10.14 8.44
N GLY A 132 -6.76 -11.31 8.47
CA GLY A 132 -7.00 -12.08 7.26
C GLY A 132 -8.12 -11.46 6.41
N ASP A 133 -8.34 -12.02 5.23
CA ASP A 133 -9.43 -11.62 4.35
C ASP A 133 -10.80 -11.83 5.02
N ILE A 134 -11.72 -10.88 4.84
CA ILE A 134 -13.08 -10.99 5.36
C ILE A 134 -14.02 -11.39 4.23
N ASN A 135 -14.62 -12.57 4.36
CA ASN A 135 -15.62 -13.06 3.42
C ASN A 135 -17.02 -12.66 3.87
N ILE A 136 -17.78 -11.98 3.01
CA ILE A 136 -19.15 -11.57 3.26
C ILE A 136 -20.07 -12.30 2.26
N PRO A 137 -20.88 -13.28 2.71
CA PRO A 137 -21.76 -14.02 1.81
C PRO A 137 -22.76 -13.10 1.11
N LYS A 138 -23.27 -13.54 -0.04
CA LYS A 138 -24.26 -12.79 -0.82
C LYS A 138 -25.47 -12.42 0.01
N LYS A 139 -25.92 -11.14 -0.11
CA LYS A 139 -27.08 -10.58 0.63
C LYS A 139 -27.04 -10.75 2.14
N ALA A 140 -25.90 -11.10 2.73
CA ALA A 140 -25.73 -11.29 4.16
C ALA A 140 -24.90 -10.20 4.81
N ALA A 141 -24.79 -10.25 6.13
CA ALA A 141 -23.91 -9.40 6.89
C ALA A 141 -23.03 -10.23 7.82
N VAL A 142 -21.80 -9.76 8.04
CA VAL A 142 -20.87 -10.31 9.01
C VAL A 142 -20.46 -9.25 10.03
N LYS A 143 -20.01 -9.69 11.21
CA LYS A 143 -19.40 -8.81 12.21
C LYS A 143 -17.90 -9.02 12.20
N SER A 144 -17.15 -7.93 12.15
CA SER A 144 -15.70 -7.96 12.28
C SER A 144 -15.27 -7.00 13.38
N THR A 145 -14.23 -7.36 14.13
CA THR A 145 -13.70 -6.54 15.22
C THR A 145 -12.28 -6.15 14.89
N PHE A 146 -12.00 -4.84 14.99
CA PHE A 146 -10.69 -4.25 14.74
C PHE A 146 -10.18 -3.59 16.02
N LYS A 147 -8.87 -3.68 16.26
CA LYS A 147 -8.21 -3.09 17.43
C LYS A 147 -7.29 -1.96 17.01
N PHE A 148 -7.32 -0.88 17.79
CA PHE A 148 -6.53 0.31 17.56
C PHE A 148 -5.88 0.78 18.86
N PRO A 149 -4.54 0.91 18.92
CA PRO A 149 -3.83 1.41 20.09
C PRO A 149 -3.97 2.94 20.17
N ALA A 150 -5.14 3.41 20.57
CA ALA A 150 -5.49 4.85 20.63
C ALA A 150 -5.92 5.25 22.03
N ASP A 151 -5.54 6.47 22.45
CA ASP A 151 -5.91 7.06 23.73
C ASP A 151 -7.03 8.10 23.58
N GLY A 152 -7.08 8.81 22.46
CA GLY A 152 -8.09 9.83 22.13
C GLY A 152 -9.49 9.24 21.94
N THR A 153 -10.54 10.06 22.08
CA THR A 153 -11.92 9.62 21.87
C THR A 153 -12.17 9.31 20.39
N PRO A 154 -12.59 8.08 20.04
CA PRO A 154 -12.80 7.68 18.66
C PRO A 154 -14.02 8.42 18.06
N LYS A 155 -13.86 8.94 16.86
CA LYS A 155 -14.90 9.68 16.13
C LYS A 155 -15.25 9.03 14.80
N MET A 156 -14.27 8.49 14.09
CA MET A 156 -14.45 7.98 12.74
C MET A 156 -13.59 6.77 12.48
N LEU A 157 -14.17 5.73 11.92
CA LEU A 157 -13.44 4.58 11.39
C LEU A 157 -13.33 4.73 9.87
N LYS A 158 -12.14 4.51 9.31
CA LYS A 158 -11.94 4.42 7.87
C LYS A 158 -11.61 3.00 7.46
N ILE A 159 -12.36 2.48 6.48
CA ILE A 159 -12.07 1.21 5.80
C ILE A 159 -11.88 1.52 4.32
N TYR A 160 -10.69 1.26 3.76
CA TYR A 160 -10.26 1.68 2.41
C TYR A 160 -10.49 3.17 2.13
N GLU A 161 -10.22 4.03 3.14
CA GLU A 161 -10.49 5.47 3.09
C GLU A 161 -11.99 5.85 3.05
N SER A 162 -12.91 4.88 3.10
CA SER A 162 -14.34 5.12 3.28
C SER A 162 -14.64 5.46 4.74
N GLU A 163 -15.34 6.56 4.97
CA GLU A 163 -15.59 7.14 6.28
C GLU A 163 -16.85 6.57 6.92
N ILE A 164 -16.72 6.02 8.12
CA ILE A 164 -17.81 5.45 8.91
C ILE A 164 -17.85 6.17 10.26
N GLU A 165 -18.85 6.98 10.46
CA GLU A 165 -19.00 7.77 11.69
C GLU A 165 -19.28 6.86 12.91
N ILE A 166 -18.65 7.19 14.04
CA ILE A 166 -18.83 6.52 15.31
C ILE A 166 -19.80 7.36 16.15
N SER A 167 -21.01 6.85 16.34
CA SER A 167 -21.99 7.50 17.21
C SER A 167 -21.65 7.31 18.69
N ASP A 168 -21.83 8.32 19.51
CA ASP A 168 -21.61 8.24 20.98
C ASP A 168 -22.42 7.11 21.63
N LYS A 169 -23.54 6.72 21.05
CA LYS A 169 -24.41 5.65 21.56
C LYS A 169 -23.80 4.26 21.53
N VAL A 170 -22.77 4.03 20.72
CA VAL A 170 -22.10 2.72 20.58
C VAL A 170 -20.82 2.61 21.41
N ILE A 171 -20.38 3.69 22.06
CA ILE A 171 -19.21 3.74 22.95
C ILE A 171 -19.61 3.24 24.33
N LYS A 172 -18.87 2.24 24.84
CA LYS A 172 -19.10 1.59 26.13
C LYS A 172 -17.86 1.66 27.03
#